data_b46811b5ed7a22e8941580d0ccfbf653
#
_entry.id   b46811b5ed7a22e8941580d0ccfbf653
#
_cell.length_a   1.000
_cell.length_b   1.000
_cell.length_c   1.000
_cell.angle_alpha   90.00
_cell.angle_beta   90.00
_cell.angle_gamma   90.00
#
_symmetry.space_group_name_H-M   'P 1'
#
loop_
_entity.id
_entity.type
_entity.pdbx_description
1 polymer ?
#
loop_
_entity_poly.entity_id
_entity_poly.type
_entity_poly.pdbx_seq_one_letter_code
_entity_poly.pdbx_strand_id
1 'polypeptide(L)'
;MDKTYILGLHIGHDATATLINNNGEIEAAIAEERMTRVKYHMGFPFQSIEEVIRVAGASKKDITAVALSTEHMLFPDNDEYNDIFFLKDLEKINSYDIFNKPNQLKGKWGKIKNLLPGFRKGGRSSEETKKLSKQMSLDRQKATLAEIGLGHAEVVSFNHHTCHAASAYYCSGKQEALMITMDGAGDGDCATASIIENGKIKVVSRASSEVSPGRFYSEITGFCGFKRLRHEGKITGLAAYGDSNKYYKELRKFIRFNPQTEQFEYDSANLSGLGRKWVTFQRILKDRFTNPLHVAEFYDFLDANFDAKNDMQDLSAAAQRILEELGVEYTQHFLKKFPNKNV
;
A
#
# COMPACT_ATOMS: atom_id res chain seq x y z
N MET A 1 3.85 13.41 -36.69
CA MET A 1 3.95 14.03 -35.37
C MET A 1 5.07 13.32 -34.64
N ASP A 2 5.93 14.08 -34.00
CA ASP A 2 7.01 13.48 -33.23
C ASP A 2 6.39 12.65 -32.08
N LYS A 3 6.94 11.45 -31.87
CA LYS A 3 6.45 10.53 -30.87
C LYS A 3 6.83 11.08 -29.50
N THR A 4 5.85 11.38 -28.66
CA THR A 4 6.06 11.87 -27.30
C THR A 4 5.54 10.85 -26.28
N TYR A 5 6.05 10.92 -25.06
CA TYR A 5 5.77 9.92 -24.04
C TYR A 5 5.43 10.52 -22.69
N ILE A 6 4.65 9.74 -21.93
CA ILE A 6 4.41 9.93 -20.50
C ILE A 6 5.10 8.80 -19.77
N LEU A 7 5.91 9.12 -18.77
CA LEU A 7 6.58 8.16 -17.88
C LEU A 7 5.76 7.98 -16.60
N GLY A 8 5.19 6.81 -16.39
CA GLY A 8 4.54 6.43 -15.15
C GLY A 8 5.54 5.81 -14.17
N LEU A 9 5.56 6.28 -12.92
CA LEU A 9 6.46 5.78 -11.89
C LEU A 9 5.69 5.35 -10.64
N HIS A 10 6.00 4.15 -10.18
CA HIS A 10 5.71 3.71 -8.82
C HIS A 10 7.00 3.70 -8.01
N ILE A 11 7.00 4.47 -6.92
CA ILE A 11 8.11 4.61 -5.99
C ILE A 11 7.63 4.06 -4.65
N GLY A 12 8.27 3.05 -4.14
CA GLY A 12 7.82 2.35 -2.94
C GLY A 12 8.22 0.89 -3.03
N HIS A 13 7.45 -0.01 -2.41
CA HIS A 13 7.65 -1.44 -2.64
C HIS A 13 7.23 -1.80 -4.07
N ASP A 14 7.94 -2.75 -4.69
CA ASP A 14 7.69 -3.15 -6.09
C ASP A 14 7.85 -1.99 -7.10
N ALA A 15 8.86 -1.14 -6.85
CA ALA A 15 9.18 0.01 -7.68
C ALA A 15 9.17 -0.33 -9.17
N THR A 16 8.53 0.49 -9.99
CA THR A 16 8.24 0.19 -11.41
C THR A 16 8.26 1.46 -12.25
N ALA A 17 8.75 1.35 -13.48
CA ALA A 17 8.60 2.37 -14.52
C ALA A 17 7.76 1.84 -15.67
N THR A 18 6.92 2.71 -16.26
CA THR A 18 6.07 2.42 -17.42
C THR A 18 6.14 3.57 -18.39
N LEU A 19 6.30 3.32 -19.68
CA LEU A 19 6.30 4.32 -20.72
C LEU A 19 5.06 4.17 -21.62
N ILE A 20 4.31 5.26 -21.77
CA ILE A 20 3.08 5.33 -22.58
C ILE A 20 3.28 6.38 -23.67
N ASN A 21 2.92 6.04 -24.90
CA ASN A 21 3.02 6.98 -26.03
C ASN A 21 1.80 7.92 -26.11
N ASN A 22 1.87 8.90 -27.00
CA ASN A 22 0.81 9.89 -27.21
C ASN A 22 -0.51 9.34 -27.76
N ASN A 23 -0.56 8.04 -28.15
CA ASN A 23 -1.80 7.33 -28.51
C ASN A 23 -2.42 6.59 -27.31
N GLY A 24 -1.78 6.61 -26.13
CA GLY A 24 -2.21 5.87 -24.93
C GLY A 24 -1.75 4.41 -24.91
N GLU A 25 -0.85 4.00 -25.80
CA GLU A 25 -0.34 2.63 -25.85
C GLU A 25 0.85 2.46 -24.92
N ILE A 26 0.88 1.36 -24.17
CA ILE A 26 2.00 1.00 -23.30
C ILE A 26 3.14 0.45 -24.17
N GLU A 27 4.24 1.18 -24.26
CA GLU A 27 5.44 0.76 -25.00
C GLU A 27 6.32 -0.18 -24.20
N ALA A 28 6.47 0.06 -22.89
CA ALA A 28 7.22 -0.79 -21.98
C ALA A 28 6.77 -0.57 -20.53
N ALA A 29 6.84 -1.63 -19.73
CA ALA A 29 6.63 -1.58 -18.27
C ALA A 29 7.60 -2.57 -17.60
N ILE A 30 8.42 -2.08 -16.65
CA ILE A 30 9.49 -2.87 -16.05
C ILE A 30 9.56 -2.59 -14.56
N ALA A 31 9.50 -3.64 -13.74
CA ALA A 31 9.73 -3.55 -12.31
C ALA A 31 11.25 -3.50 -12.03
N GLU A 32 11.66 -2.64 -11.11
CA GLU A 32 13.06 -2.42 -10.74
C GLU A 32 13.75 -3.68 -10.24
N GLU A 33 13.00 -4.60 -9.61
CA GLU A 33 13.52 -5.91 -9.19
C GLU A 33 14.06 -6.76 -10.35
N ARG A 34 13.59 -6.55 -11.59
CA ARG A 34 14.06 -7.27 -12.78
C ARG A 34 15.49 -6.85 -13.14
N MET A 35 15.79 -5.59 -12.89
CA MET A 35 17.10 -4.99 -13.16
C MET A 35 18.08 -5.25 -12.02
N THR A 36 17.65 -4.95 -10.79
CA THR A 36 18.50 -5.05 -9.59
C THR A 36 18.65 -6.46 -9.06
N ARG A 37 17.76 -7.40 -9.43
CA ARG A 37 17.65 -8.75 -8.86
C ARG A 37 17.35 -8.78 -7.36
N VAL A 38 16.90 -7.66 -6.81
CA VAL A 38 16.44 -7.54 -5.43
C VAL A 38 14.91 -7.67 -5.41
N LYS A 39 14.42 -8.83 -4.99
CA LYS A 39 12.98 -9.09 -4.92
C LYS A 39 12.30 -8.10 -3.98
N TYR A 40 11.14 -7.56 -4.39
CA TYR A 40 10.43 -6.49 -3.70
C TYR A 40 11.30 -5.23 -3.53
N HIS A 41 12.03 -4.88 -4.59
CA HIS A 41 12.84 -3.66 -4.60
C HIS A 41 11.98 -2.46 -4.20
N MET A 42 12.49 -1.67 -3.26
CA MET A 42 11.82 -0.47 -2.77
C MET A 42 12.66 0.76 -3.07
N GLY A 43 12.04 1.79 -3.57
CA GLY A 43 12.71 3.06 -3.83
C GLY A 43 12.42 3.61 -5.21
N PHE A 44 13.25 4.56 -5.65
CA PHE A 44 13.11 5.18 -6.96
C PHE A 44 13.63 4.23 -8.06
N PRO A 45 12.86 3.97 -9.15
CA PRO A 45 13.16 2.94 -10.14
C PRO A 45 14.17 3.42 -11.19
N PHE A 46 15.39 3.72 -10.78
CA PHE A 46 16.43 4.31 -11.64
C PHE A 46 16.75 3.48 -12.89
N GLN A 47 16.95 2.15 -12.71
CA GLN A 47 17.33 1.29 -13.81
C GLN A 47 16.16 1.00 -14.74
N SER A 48 14.96 0.84 -14.18
CA SER A 48 13.75 0.61 -14.96
C SER A 48 13.38 1.81 -15.82
N ILE A 49 13.63 3.06 -15.37
CA ILE A 49 13.46 4.28 -16.19
C ILE A 49 14.33 4.21 -17.42
N GLU A 50 15.62 3.95 -17.26
CA GLU A 50 16.55 3.85 -18.40
C GLU A 50 16.15 2.71 -19.34
N GLU A 51 15.70 1.58 -18.80
CA GLU A 51 15.36 0.40 -19.58
C GLU A 51 14.05 0.58 -20.37
N VAL A 52 12.98 1.18 -19.80
CA VAL A 52 11.75 1.43 -20.57
C VAL A 52 11.99 2.41 -21.71
N ILE A 53 12.85 3.43 -21.50
CA ILE A 53 13.24 4.38 -22.53
C ILE A 53 14.02 3.67 -23.65
N ARG A 54 14.97 2.81 -23.27
CA ARG A 54 15.77 2.01 -24.22
C ARG A 54 14.91 1.06 -25.05
N VAL A 55 13.99 0.34 -24.41
CA VAL A 55 13.10 -0.63 -25.08
C VAL A 55 12.19 0.05 -26.09
N ALA A 56 11.65 1.23 -25.74
CA ALA A 56 10.81 2.01 -26.63
C ALA A 56 11.59 2.71 -27.77
N GLY A 57 12.92 2.67 -27.75
CA GLY A 57 13.76 3.44 -28.69
C GLY A 57 13.59 4.95 -28.55
N ALA A 58 13.15 5.41 -27.38
CA ALA A 58 12.90 6.80 -27.04
C ALA A 58 14.15 7.49 -26.47
N SER A 59 14.08 8.80 -26.35
CA SER A 59 15.06 9.60 -25.61
C SER A 59 14.38 10.31 -24.43
N LYS A 60 15.16 10.73 -23.43
CA LYS A 60 14.63 11.51 -22.31
C LYS A 60 13.92 12.79 -22.75
N LYS A 61 14.35 13.38 -23.86
CA LYS A 61 13.76 14.61 -24.45
C LYS A 61 12.33 14.41 -24.95
N ASP A 62 11.98 13.18 -25.31
CA ASP A 62 10.67 12.82 -25.83
C ASP A 62 9.64 12.63 -24.71
N ILE A 63 10.08 12.61 -23.44
CA ILE A 63 9.21 12.48 -22.26
C ILE A 63 8.68 13.86 -21.88
N THR A 64 7.39 14.08 -22.07
CA THR A 64 6.74 15.38 -21.82
C THR A 64 6.17 15.49 -20.40
N ALA A 65 5.80 14.36 -19.81
CA ALA A 65 5.26 14.31 -18.46
C ALA A 65 5.70 13.06 -17.69
N VAL A 66 5.72 13.18 -16.36
CA VAL A 66 5.94 12.08 -15.41
C VAL A 66 4.73 11.99 -14.48
N ALA A 67 4.08 10.83 -14.46
CA ALA A 67 2.96 10.50 -13.61
C ALA A 67 3.44 9.67 -12.41
N LEU A 68 3.21 10.15 -11.19
CA LEU A 68 3.60 9.50 -9.95
C LEU A 68 2.39 8.84 -9.30
N SER A 69 2.52 7.58 -8.87
CA SER A 69 1.41 6.77 -8.34
C SER A 69 1.14 6.92 -6.85
N THR A 70 1.71 7.91 -6.18
CA THR A 70 1.48 8.22 -4.77
C THR A 70 1.68 9.70 -4.50
N GLU A 71 0.90 10.24 -3.57
CA GLU A 71 1.00 11.62 -3.12
C GLU A 71 1.78 11.76 -1.80
N HIS A 72 1.78 10.74 -0.94
CA HIS A 72 2.27 10.80 0.44
C HIS A 72 3.35 9.76 0.72
N MET A 73 4.51 9.91 0.09
CA MET A 73 5.61 8.97 0.23
C MET A 73 6.58 9.35 1.36
N LEU A 74 6.82 10.63 1.55
CA LEU A 74 7.79 11.13 2.52
C LEU A 74 7.12 11.56 3.82
N PHE A 75 7.86 11.37 4.93
CA PHE A 75 7.39 11.73 6.26
C PHE A 75 8.05 13.04 6.70
N PRO A 76 7.28 14.07 7.03
CA PRO A 76 7.83 15.25 7.66
C PRO A 76 8.64 14.90 8.92
N ASP A 77 9.77 15.53 9.09
CA ASP A 77 10.68 15.35 10.24
C ASP A 77 11.40 13.97 10.28
N ASN A 78 11.56 13.28 9.15
CA ASN A 78 12.28 12.01 9.07
C ASN A 78 13.16 11.89 7.81
N ASP A 79 14.12 12.77 7.66
CA ASP A 79 14.97 12.86 6.47
C ASP A 79 15.75 11.57 6.21
N GLU A 80 16.29 10.92 7.26
CA GLU A 80 17.03 9.66 7.09
C GLU A 80 16.17 8.56 6.45
N TYR A 81 14.87 8.47 6.81
CA TYR A 81 13.95 7.52 6.19
C TYR A 81 13.61 7.94 4.76
N ASN A 82 13.40 9.23 4.56
CA ASN A 82 13.05 9.77 3.25
C ASN A 82 14.16 9.55 2.23
N ASP A 83 15.41 9.68 2.64
CA ASP A 83 16.58 9.49 1.76
C ASP A 83 16.71 8.05 1.25
N ILE A 84 16.26 7.04 2.03
CA ILE A 84 16.33 5.63 1.63
C ILE A 84 15.64 5.38 0.28
N PHE A 85 14.53 6.05 0.00
CA PHE A 85 13.77 5.85 -1.24
C PHE A 85 14.51 6.36 -2.49
N PHE A 86 15.52 7.21 -2.34
CA PHE A 86 16.22 7.88 -3.45
C PHE A 86 17.69 7.50 -3.59
N LEU A 87 18.12 6.45 -2.89
CA LEU A 87 19.50 5.96 -3.01
C LEU A 87 19.67 5.11 -4.26
N LYS A 88 20.65 5.45 -5.08
CA LYS A 88 21.01 4.70 -6.30
C LYS A 88 21.61 3.32 -5.98
N ASP A 89 22.25 3.17 -4.82
CA ASP A 89 22.98 1.97 -4.41
C ASP A 89 22.18 1.02 -3.50
N LEU A 90 20.85 1.03 -3.62
CA LEU A 90 19.96 0.15 -2.83
C LEU A 90 20.02 -1.33 -3.25
N GLU A 91 21.10 -1.79 -3.87
CA GLU A 91 21.25 -3.16 -4.39
C GLU A 91 20.99 -4.27 -3.37
N LYS A 92 20.90 -3.96 -2.07
CA LYS A 92 20.79 -4.94 -1.00
C LYS A 92 19.62 -4.74 -0.04
N ILE A 93 18.79 -3.72 -0.23
CA ILE A 93 17.70 -3.40 0.70
C ILE A 93 16.36 -3.59 0.01
N ASN A 94 15.52 -4.43 0.58
CA ASN A 94 14.15 -4.64 0.14
C ASN A 94 13.17 -4.14 1.23
N SER A 95 11.90 -3.95 0.86
CA SER A 95 10.87 -3.46 1.78
C SER A 95 10.78 -4.28 3.07
N TYR A 96 10.96 -5.60 2.98
CA TYR A 96 10.93 -6.47 4.15
C TYR A 96 12.05 -6.15 5.14
N ASP A 97 13.28 -5.94 4.67
CA ASP A 97 14.41 -5.68 5.56
C ASP A 97 14.28 -4.30 6.22
N ILE A 98 13.73 -3.31 5.50
CA ILE A 98 13.45 -1.98 6.06
C ILE A 98 12.41 -2.07 7.19
N PHE A 99 11.29 -2.75 6.96
CA PHE A 99 10.18 -2.75 7.92
C PHE A 99 10.31 -3.82 9.02
N ASN A 100 10.93 -4.97 8.74
CA ASN A 100 10.96 -6.10 9.67
C ASN A 100 12.32 -6.38 10.32
N LYS A 101 13.43 -5.83 9.77
CA LYS A 101 14.77 -6.06 10.31
C LYS A 101 15.59 -4.76 10.45
N PRO A 102 15.07 -3.68 11.02
CA PRO A 102 15.78 -2.40 11.11
C PRO A 102 17.12 -2.51 11.88
N ASN A 103 17.25 -3.50 12.79
CA ASN A 103 18.45 -3.70 13.59
C ASN A 103 19.56 -4.50 12.86
N GLN A 104 19.28 -5.14 11.72
CA GLN A 104 20.27 -5.88 10.95
C GLN A 104 20.99 -5.03 9.89
N LEU A 105 20.47 -3.86 9.62
CA LEU A 105 21.08 -2.86 8.75
C LEU A 105 22.22 -2.15 9.50
N LYS A 106 23.17 -2.93 10.03
CA LYS A 106 24.35 -2.40 10.72
C LYS A 106 25.43 -2.04 9.69
N GLY A 107 26.05 -0.92 9.84
CA GLY A 107 27.08 -0.38 8.96
C GLY A 107 26.81 1.09 8.65
N LYS A 108 26.88 1.53 7.39
CA LYS A 108 26.50 2.90 6.96
C LYS A 108 25.12 3.33 7.48
N TRP A 109 24.28 2.36 7.84
CA TRP A 109 22.89 2.48 8.29
C TRP A 109 22.70 2.27 9.80
N GLY A 110 23.74 2.27 10.59
CA GLY A 110 23.66 2.08 12.05
C GLY A 110 22.84 3.15 12.80
N LYS A 111 22.49 4.25 12.11
CA LYS A 111 21.62 5.32 12.61
C LYS A 111 20.12 5.07 12.40
N ILE A 112 19.74 4.02 11.66
CA ILE A 112 18.33 3.63 11.44
C ILE A 112 17.58 3.30 12.76
N LYS A 113 18.26 3.22 13.90
CA LYS A 113 17.61 3.13 15.20
C LYS A 113 16.63 4.28 15.51
N ASN A 114 16.78 5.42 14.82
CA ASN A 114 15.92 6.60 14.96
C ASN A 114 14.87 6.73 13.83
N LEU A 115 14.81 5.75 12.93
CA LEU A 115 13.82 5.64 11.86
C LEU A 115 12.38 5.39 12.34
N LEU A 116 12.17 5.46 13.64
CA LEU A 116 10.82 5.46 14.20
C LEU A 116 10.19 6.84 13.88
N PRO A 117 9.04 6.90 13.16
CA PRO A 117 8.31 8.14 13.06
C PRO A 117 8.19 8.65 14.49
N GLY A 118 9.04 9.63 14.81
CA GLY A 118 9.17 10.15 16.15
C GLY A 118 7.81 10.60 16.64
N PHE A 119 7.59 10.47 17.92
CA PHE A 119 6.59 11.27 18.60
C PHE A 119 6.56 12.65 17.95
N ARG A 120 5.39 13.09 17.51
CA ARG A 120 5.14 14.43 17.00
C ARG A 120 5.79 15.46 17.94
N LYS A 121 6.99 15.88 17.64
CA LYS A 121 7.54 17.12 18.17
C LYS A 121 6.94 18.25 17.33
N GLY A 122 5.82 18.77 17.77
CA GLY A 122 5.17 19.90 17.13
C GLY A 122 3.70 19.61 16.84
N GLY A 123 2.80 20.43 17.32
CA GLY A 123 1.35 20.26 17.26
C GLY A 123 0.72 20.50 15.89
N ARG A 124 1.29 19.93 14.80
CA ARG A 124 0.69 20.00 13.48
C ARG A 124 -0.59 19.15 13.44
N SER A 125 -1.64 19.66 12.81
CA SER A 125 -2.84 18.88 12.52
C SER A 125 -2.54 17.73 11.55
N SER A 126 -3.41 16.72 11.51
CA SER A 126 -3.29 15.62 10.56
C SER A 126 -3.27 16.13 9.11
N GLU A 127 -4.08 17.16 8.82
CA GLU A 127 -4.20 17.77 7.50
C GLU A 127 -2.95 18.54 7.09
N GLU A 128 -2.37 19.32 8.01
CA GLU A 128 -1.10 20.02 7.77
C GLU A 128 0.04 19.04 7.50
N THR A 129 0.07 17.92 8.25
CA THR A 129 1.07 16.87 8.05
C THR A 129 0.92 16.22 6.67
N LYS A 130 -0.31 15.93 6.22
CA LYS A 130 -0.58 15.38 4.88
C LYS A 130 -0.14 16.37 3.79
N LYS A 131 -0.52 17.64 3.91
CA LYS A 131 -0.15 18.68 2.95
C LYS A 131 1.38 18.83 2.83
N LEU A 132 2.08 18.84 3.96
CA LEU A 132 3.54 18.92 3.97
C LEU A 132 4.18 17.66 3.37
N SER A 133 3.72 16.47 3.73
CA SER A 133 4.19 15.20 3.17
C SER A 133 4.02 15.18 1.63
N LYS A 134 2.87 15.60 1.12
CA LYS A 134 2.62 15.70 -0.32
C LYS A 134 3.60 16.64 -1.02
N GLN A 135 3.80 17.84 -0.46
CA GLN A 135 4.72 18.82 -1.03
C GLN A 135 6.17 18.30 -1.03
N MET A 136 6.63 17.78 0.11
CA MET A 136 7.97 17.20 0.24
C MET A 136 8.20 16.05 -0.74
N SER A 137 7.20 15.16 -0.88
CA SER A 137 7.27 14.04 -1.82
C SER A 137 7.42 14.53 -3.25
N LEU A 138 6.63 15.51 -3.66
CA LEU A 138 6.68 16.06 -5.00
C LEU A 138 8.01 16.76 -5.28
N ASP A 139 8.48 17.58 -4.34
CA ASP A 139 9.72 18.35 -4.50
C ASP A 139 10.94 17.44 -4.60
N ARG A 140 11.01 16.40 -3.75
CA ARG A 140 12.10 15.42 -3.79
C ARG A 140 12.12 14.64 -5.09
N GLN A 141 10.95 14.22 -5.57
CA GLN A 141 10.84 13.48 -6.83
C GLN A 141 11.22 14.35 -8.02
N LYS A 142 10.79 15.63 -8.07
CA LYS A 142 11.23 16.58 -9.09
C LYS A 142 12.74 16.79 -9.09
N ALA A 143 13.34 16.95 -7.93
CA ALA A 143 14.79 17.09 -7.80
C ALA A 143 15.52 15.84 -8.35
N THR A 144 15.08 14.64 -7.98
CA THR A 144 15.66 13.39 -8.46
C THR A 144 15.49 13.20 -9.96
N LEU A 145 14.32 13.58 -10.51
CA LEU A 145 14.08 13.55 -11.96
C LEU A 145 15.00 14.53 -12.70
N ALA A 146 15.25 15.71 -12.14
CA ALA A 146 16.18 16.68 -12.73
C ALA A 146 17.62 16.13 -12.75
N GLU A 147 18.07 15.45 -11.68
CA GLU A 147 19.40 14.83 -11.62
C GLU A 147 19.62 13.75 -12.70
N ILE A 148 18.56 13.08 -13.14
CA ILE A 148 18.63 12.07 -14.20
C ILE A 148 18.27 12.61 -15.59
N GLY A 149 18.16 13.93 -15.76
CA GLY A 149 17.92 14.59 -17.03
C GLY A 149 16.45 14.65 -17.47
N LEU A 150 15.51 14.53 -16.57
CA LEU A 150 14.06 14.63 -16.79
C LEU A 150 13.43 15.89 -16.15
N GLY A 151 14.24 16.88 -15.77
CA GLY A 151 13.77 18.11 -15.13
C GLY A 151 12.89 19.01 -15.99
N HIS A 152 12.85 18.79 -17.31
CA HIS A 152 11.98 19.51 -18.25
C HIS A 152 10.55 18.97 -18.31
N ALA A 153 10.33 17.71 -17.88
CA ALA A 153 9.03 17.07 -17.95
C ALA A 153 8.07 17.62 -16.87
N GLU A 154 6.80 17.75 -17.21
CA GLU A 154 5.76 18.06 -16.23
C GLU A 154 5.61 16.91 -15.24
N VAL A 155 5.61 17.19 -13.93
CA VAL A 155 5.49 16.14 -12.90
C VAL A 155 4.15 16.27 -12.19
N VAL A 156 3.32 15.22 -12.30
CA VAL A 156 1.98 15.13 -11.69
C VAL A 156 1.90 13.92 -10.77
N SER A 157 1.48 14.12 -9.52
CA SER A 157 1.21 13.02 -8.58
C SER A 157 -0.28 12.71 -8.52
N PHE A 158 -0.60 11.43 -8.48
CA PHE A 158 -1.95 10.91 -8.33
C PHE A 158 -2.07 10.13 -7.03
N ASN A 159 -3.24 10.18 -6.40
CA ASN A 159 -3.54 9.35 -5.25
C ASN A 159 -3.42 7.86 -5.61
N HIS A 160 -2.86 7.07 -4.71
CA HIS A 160 -2.58 5.65 -4.89
C HIS A 160 -3.80 4.84 -5.38
N HIS A 161 -4.95 4.99 -4.71
CA HIS A 161 -6.18 4.30 -5.10
C HIS A 161 -6.76 4.80 -6.43
N THR A 162 -6.52 6.06 -6.80
CA THR A 162 -6.88 6.57 -8.14
C THR A 162 -6.07 5.87 -9.22
N CYS A 163 -4.80 5.55 -8.96
CA CYS A 163 -3.97 4.77 -9.91
C CYS A 163 -4.47 3.33 -10.04
N HIS A 164 -4.88 2.68 -8.95
CA HIS A 164 -5.54 1.37 -9.02
C HIS A 164 -6.83 1.41 -9.84
N ALA A 165 -7.70 2.39 -9.59
CA ALA A 165 -8.94 2.57 -10.34
C ALA A 165 -8.67 2.83 -11.83
N ALA A 166 -7.67 3.66 -12.16
CA ALA A 166 -7.28 3.97 -13.53
C ALA A 166 -6.77 2.73 -14.26
N SER A 167 -5.91 1.92 -13.63
CA SER A 167 -5.40 0.69 -14.24
C SER A 167 -6.51 -0.31 -14.58
N ALA A 168 -7.49 -0.47 -13.69
CA ALA A 168 -8.65 -1.32 -13.95
C ALA A 168 -9.54 -0.73 -15.05
N TYR A 169 -9.88 0.55 -14.97
CA TYR A 169 -10.81 1.19 -15.90
C TYR A 169 -10.28 1.25 -17.33
N TYR A 170 -9.09 1.80 -17.55
CA TYR A 170 -8.55 1.96 -18.90
C TYR A 170 -8.22 0.64 -19.59
N CYS A 171 -7.97 -0.44 -18.84
CA CYS A 171 -7.78 -1.78 -19.38
C CYS A 171 -9.09 -2.56 -19.57
N SER A 172 -10.23 -2.08 -19.04
CA SER A 172 -11.51 -2.81 -19.10
C SER A 172 -12.27 -2.67 -20.41
N GLY A 173 -11.99 -1.63 -21.21
CA GLY A 173 -12.77 -1.26 -22.39
C GLY A 173 -14.18 -0.75 -22.10
N LYS A 174 -14.54 -0.50 -20.83
CA LYS A 174 -15.86 -0.01 -20.42
C LYS A 174 -15.95 1.50 -20.57
N GLN A 175 -17.09 2.02 -21.02
CA GLN A 175 -17.36 3.45 -21.09
C GLN A 175 -17.84 3.99 -19.72
N GLU A 176 -18.64 3.19 -19.04
CA GLU A 176 -19.24 3.48 -17.75
C GLU A 176 -18.85 2.37 -16.77
N ALA A 177 -18.32 2.74 -15.61
CA ALA A 177 -17.91 1.78 -14.60
C ALA A 177 -18.08 2.34 -13.18
N LEU A 178 -18.38 1.45 -12.25
CA LEU A 178 -18.11 1.60 -10.83
C LEU A 178 -16.77 0.88 -10.55
N MET A 179 -15.77 1.62 -10.15
CA MET A 179 -14.47 1.05 -9.81
C MET A 179 -14.36 0.91 -8.30
N ILE A 180 -14.09 -0.30 -7.86
CA ILE A 180 -13.81 -0.63 -6.46
C ILE A 180 -12.33 -0.95 -6.33
N THR A 181 -11.65 -0.29 -5.41
CA THR A 181 -10.27 -0.61 -5.06
C THR A 181 -10.20 -1.01 -3.60
N MET A 182 -9.38 -2.01 -3.28
CA MET A 182 -9.15 -2.47 -1.92
C MET A 182 -7.69 -2.91 -1.77
N ASP A 183 -7.03 -2.38 -0.74
CA ASP A 183 -5.60 -2.59 -0.48
C ASP A 183 -5.32 -2.62 1.02
N GLY A 184 -4.09 -2.88 1.41
CA GLY A 184 -3.64 -2.75 2.80
C GLY A 184 -3.64 -1.30 3.27
N ALA A 185 -2.97 -0.42 2.52
CA ALA A 185 -2.97 1.03 2.71
C ALA A 185 -2.24 1.74 1.56
N GLY A 186 -2.79 2.84 1.06
CA GLY A 186 -2.14 3.74 0.12
C GLY A 186 -2.67 5.17 0.25
N ASP A 187 -1.78 6.14 0.47
CA ASP A 187 -2.10 7.56 0.66
C ASP A 187 -3.17 7.85 1.75
N GLY A 188 -3.24 6.98 2.77
CA GLY A 188 -4.17 7.11 3.90
C GLY A 188 -5.49 6.36 3.74
N ASP A 189 -5.75 5.77 2.60
CA ASP A 189 -6.94 4.97 2.31
C ASP A 189 -6.61 3.47 2.26
N CYS A 190 -7.59 2.60 2.51
CA CYS A 190 -7.51 1.16 2.28
C CYS A 190 -8.51 0.67 1.23
N ALA A 191 -9.53 1.46 0.91
CA ALA A 191 -10.47 1.16 -0.16
C ALA A 191 -11.08 2.45 -0.72
N THR A 192 -11.43 2.43 -2.00
CA THR A 192 -12.22 3.52 -2.61
C THR A 192 -13.28 2.98 -3.53
N ALA A 193 -14.38 3.73 -3.65
CA ALA A 193 -15.35 3.57 -4.72
C ALA A 193 -15.25 4.80 -5.64
N SER A 194 -15.21 4.57 -6.95
CA SER A 194 -15.10 5.62 -7.96
C SER A 194 -16.02 5.35 -9.13
N ILE A 195 -16.49 6.40 -9.79
CA ILE A 195 -17.30 6.33 -11.01
C ILE A 195 -16.65 7.13 -12.14
N ILE A 196 -17.09 6.89 -13.35
CA ILE A 196 -16.77 7.80 -14.47
C ILE A 196 -17.84 8.89 -14.54
N GLU A 197 -17.38 10.13 -14.52
CA GLU A 197 -18.21 11.33 -14.69
C GLU A 197 -17.50 12.27 -15.66
N ASN A 198 -18.15 12.59 -16.78
CA ASN A 198 -17.58 13.44 -17.85
C ASN A 198 -16.20 12.94 -18.36
N GLY A 199 -16.04 11.62 -18.51
CA GLY A 199 -14.80 11.00 -18.97
C GLY A 199 -13.64 11.01 -17.95
N LYS A 200 -13.92 11.37 -16.68
CA LYS A 200 -12.91 11.41 -15.60
C LYS A 200 -13.29 10.50 -14.45
N ILE A 201 -12.28 9.95 -13.81
CA ILE A 201 -12.45 9.18 -12.57
C ILE A 201 -12.81 10.14 -11.45
N LYS A 202 -13.99 9.93 -10.86
CA LYS A 202 -14.47 10.65 -9.69
C LYS A 202 -14.58 9.71 -8.51
N VAL A 203 -13.80 9.94 -7.47
CA VAL A 203 -13.89 9.20 -6.21
C VAL A 203 -15.18 9.63 -5.49
N VAL A 204 -16.05 8.67 -5.18
CA VAL A 204 -17.33 8.89 -4.50
C VAL A 204 -17.32 8.46 -3.05
N SER A 205 -16.35 7.61 -2.66
CA SER A 205 -16.12 7.23 -1.26
C SER A 205 -14.67 6.81 -1.03
N ARG A 206 -14.19 7.01 0.20
CA ARG A 206 -12.88 6.60 0.70
C ARG A 206 -13.02 5.95 2.06
N ALA A 207 -12.46 4.76 2.23
CA ALA A 207 -12.31 4.12 3.52
C ALA A 207 -10.89 4.31 4.04
N SER A 208 -10.79 4.81 5.29
CA SER A 208 -9.50 5.09 5.93
C SER A 208 -8.67 3.81 6.12
N SER A 209 -7.36 3.93 5.96
CA SER A 209 -6.43 2.84 6.26
C SER A 209 -6.18 2.61 7.76
N GLU A 210 -6.82 3.36 8.66
CA GLU A 210 -6.76 3.10 10.10
C GLU A 210 -7.31 1.73 10.47
N VAL A 211 -8.40 1.32 9.81
CA VAL A 211 -8.95 -0.04 9.89
C VAL A 211 -9.04 -0.60 8.49
N SER A 212 -8.22 -1.61 8.21
CA SER A 212 -8.07 -2.16 6.87
C SER A 212 -8.24 -3.67 6.84
N PRO A 213 -9.11 -4.21 5.94
CA PRO A 213 -9.20 -5.65 5.70
C PRO A 213 -7.87 -6.28 5.30
N GLY A 214 -7.05 -5.59 4.47
CA GLY A 214 -5.74 -6.07 4.08
C GLY A 214 -4.77 -6.12 5.26
N ARG A 215 -4.80 -5.15 6.17
CA ARG A 215 -4.00 -5.21 7.41
C ARG A 215 -4.45 -6.32 8.33
N PHE A 216 -5.76 -6.50 8.54
CA PHE A 216 -6.29 -7.63 9.29
C PHE A 216 -5.73 -8.96 8.76
N TYR A 217 -5.76 -9.15 7.44
CA TYR A 217 -5.23 -10.33 6.78
C TYR A 217 -3.71 -10.49 6.97
N SER A 218 -2.97 -9.39 6.87
CA SER A 218 -1.53 -9.36 7.10
C SER A 218 -1.15 -9.72 8.55
N GLU A 219 -1.97 -9.34 9.54
CA GLU A 219 -1.74 -9.70 10.94
C GLU A 219 -1.90 -11.21 11.16
N ILE A 220 -2.93 -11.84 10.59
CA ILE A 220 -3.07 -13.30 10.60
C ILE A 220 -1.88 -13.97 9.92
N THR A 221 -1.38 -13.40 8.80
CA THR A 221 -0.16 -13.86 8.13
C THR A 221 1.03 -13.87 9.09
N GLY A 222 1.21 -12.79 9.84
CA GLY A 222 2.26 -12.67 10.84
C GLY A 222 2.11 -13.65 11.99
N PHE A 223 0.89 -13.82 12.50
CA PHE A 223 0.58 -14.78 13.57
C PHE A 223 0.90 -16.22 13.16
N CYS A 224 0.56 -16.60 11.93
CA CYS A 224 0.92 -17.90 11.36
C CYS A 224 2.43 -18.08 11.10
N GLY A 225 3.29 -17.17 11.55
CA GLY A 225 4.75 -17.28 11.45
C GLY A 225 5.31 -16.88 10.08
N PHE A 226 4.51 -16.30 9.21
CA PHE A 226 4.94 -15.80 7.91
C PHE A 226 5.31 -14.31 7.96
N LYS A 227 5.87 -13.79 6.86
CA LYS A 227 6.28 -12.40 6.74
C LYS A 227 5.12 -11.55 6.28
N ARG A 228 4.65 -10.62 7.13
CA ARG A 228 3.67 -9.60 6.77
C ARG A 228 4.14 -8.78 5.57
N LEU A 229 3.20 -8.29 4.77
CA LEU A 229 3.42 -7.51 3.55
C LEU A 229 4.21 -8.26 2.45
N ARG A 230 4.34 -9.58 2.58
CA ARG A 230 5.13 -10.39 1.64
C ARG A 230 4.61 -11.81 1.43
N HIS A 231 4.03 -12.41 2.44
CA HIS A 231 3.66 -13.81 2.43
C HIS A 231 2.15 -14.05 2.57
N GLU A 232 1.33 -13.04 2.34
CA GLU A 232 -0.13 -13.13 2.37
C GLU A 232 -0.65 -14.23 1.44
N GLY A 233 -0.05 -14.37 0.25
CA GLY A 233 -0.37 -15.46 -0.67
C GLY A 233 -0.11 -16.88 -0.11
N LYS A 234 0.70 -17.03 0.96
CA LYS A 234 0.90 -18.32 1.61
C LYS A 234 -0.31 -18.71 2.44
N ILE A 235 -0.89 -17.79 3.21
CA ILE A 235 -2.10 -18.08 3.96
C ILE A 235 -3.32 -18.20 3.05
N THR A 236 -3.35 -17.51 1.90
CA THR A 236 -4.35 -17.73 0.86
C THR A 236 -4.29 -19.18 0.35
N GLY A 237 -3.09 -19.70 0.09
CA GLY A 237 -2.89 -21.12 -0.28
C GLY A 237 -3.28 -22.09 0.83
N LEU A 238 -2.96 -21.78 2.09
CA LEU A 238 -3.31 -22.62 3.25
C LEU A 238 -4.82 -22.66 3.52
N ALA A 239 -5.53 -21.57 3.22
CA ALA A 239 -6.98 -21.45 3.41
C ALA A 239 -7.77 -22.56 2.71
N ALA A 240 -7.26 -23.08 1.59
CA ALA A 240 -7.88 -24.19 0.86
C ALA A 240 -7.90 -25.52 1.62
N TYR A 241 -7.09 -25.66 2.68
CA TYR A 241 -6.95 -26.88 3.46
C TYR A 241 -7.59 -26.80 4.85
N GLY A 242 -8.14 -25.63 5.24
CA GLY A 242 -8.73 -25.39 6.55
C GLY A 242 -10.25 -25.34 6.54
N ASP A 243 -10.85 -25.47 7.74
CA ASP A 243 -12.29 -25.23 7.95
C ASP A 243 -12.54 -23.75 8.26
N SER A 244 -13.11 -23.04 7.32
CA SER A 244 -13.42 -21.61 7.48
C SER A 244 -14.48 -21.32 8.56
N ASN A 245 -15.25 -22.30 9.04
CA ASN A 245 -16.26 -22.10 10.07
C ASN A 245 -15.67 -22.14 11.48
N LYS A 246 -14.55 -22.85 11.67
CA LYS A 246 -14.00 -23.17 12.99
C LYS A 246 -13.69 -21.92 13.82
N TYR A 247 -13.08 -20.89 13.23
CA TYR A 247 -12.69 -19.66 13.92
C TYR A 247 -13.35 -18.38 13.37
N TYR A 248 -14.29 -18.55 12.43
CA TYR A 248 -14.96 -17.44 11.77
C TYR A 248 -15.66 -16.49 12.76
N LYS A 249 -16.44 -17.03 13.70
CA LYS A 249 -17.24 -16.23 14.66
C LYS A 249 -16.36 -15.39 15.57
N GLU A 250 -15.23 -15.95 15.98
CA GLU A 250 -14.25 -15.30 16.84
C GLU A 250 -13.54 -14.15 16.10
N LEU A 251 -13.03 -14.42 14.90
CA LEU A 251 -12.29 -13.44 14.10
C LEU A 251 -13.20 -12.36 13.51
N ARG A 252 -14.44 -12.70 13.10
CA ARG A 252 -15.39 -11.75 12.49
C ARG A 252 -15.83 -10.64 13.45
N LYS A 253 -15.68 -10.83 14.76
CA LYS A 253 -15.94 -9.80 15.77
C LYS A 253 -14.99 -8.61 15.70
N PHE A 254 -13.80 -8.78 15.12
CA PHE A 254 -12.78 -7.74 15.10
C PHE A 254 -12.94 -6.75 13.98
N ILE A 255 -13.53 -7.13 12.85
CA ILE A 255 -13.63 -6.24 11.69
C ILE A 255 -14.99 -6.36 11.02
N ARG A 256 -15.57 -5.21 10.70
CA ARG A 256 -16.83 -5.10 9.97
C ARG A 256 -16.82 -3.93 9.00
N PHE A 257 -17.65 -3.98 7.97
CA PHE A 257 -17.98 -2.83 7.15
C PHE A 257 -19.22 -2.13 7.74
N ASN A 258 -19.15 -0.81 7.90
CA ASN A 258 -20.27 0.02 8.32
C ASN A 258 -20.83 0.79 7.10
N PRO A 259 -22.03 0.43 6.58
CA PRO A 259 -22.58 1.06 5.40
C PRO A 259 -23.04 2.51 5.61
N GLN A 260 -23.25 2.97 6.87
CA GLN A 260 -23.62 4.34 7.18
C GLN A 260 -22.45 5.31 7.08
N THR A 261 -21.27 4.88 7.57
CA THR A 261 -20.04 5.66 7.52
C THR A 261 -19.19 5.36 6.30
N GLU A 262 -19.47 4.24 5.60
CA GLU A 262 -18.67 3.68 4.49
C GLU A 262 -17.23 3.36 4.90
N GLN A 263 -17.02 3.04 6.18
CA GLN A 263 -15.73 2.70 6.76
C GLN A 263 -15.67 1.24 7.19
N PHE A 264 -14.46 0.70 7.22
CA PHE A 264 -14.20 -0.49 8.01
C PHE A 264 -13.97 -0.09 9.46
N GLU A 265 -14.49 -0.87 10.39
CA GLU A 265 -14.46 -0.58 11.82
C GLU A 265 -14.02 -1.81 12.60
N TYR A 266 -13.23 -1.59 13.66
CA TYR A 266 -13.04 -2.60 14.69
C TYR A 266 -14.17 -2.53 15.70
N ASP A 267 -14.64 -3.70 16.12
CA ASP A 267 -15.58 -3.77 17.23
C ASP A 267 -14.82 -3.64 18.57
N SER A 268 -14.64 -2.40 19.00
CA SER A 268 -13.93 -2.07 20.25
C SER A 268 -14.60 -2.64 21.51
N ALA A 269 -15.93 -2.92 21.47
CA ALA A 269 -16.63 -3.50 22.60
C ALA A 269 -16.19 -4.94 22.88
N ASN A 270 -15.82 -5.69 21.85
CA ASN A 270 -15.28 -7.04 21.99
C ASN A 270 -13.80 -7.06 22.39
N LEU A 271 -13.05 -5.99 22.14
CA LEU A 271 -11.65 -5.86 22.54
C LEU A 271 -11.49 -5.50 24.03
N SER A 272 -12.41 -4.73 24.61
CA SER A 272 -12.36 -4.28 26.01
C SER A 272 -12.59 -5.39 27.05
N GLY A 273 -13.21 -6.52 26.66
CA GLY A 273 -13.44 -7.69 27.53
C GLY A 273 -12.24 -8.64 27.65
N LEU A 274 -11.25 -8.50 26.80
CA LEU A 274 -9.99 -9.24 26.85
C LEU A 274 -9.07 -8.53 27.83
N GLY A 275 -9.08 -8.94 29.09
CA GLY A 275 -8.35 -8.31 30.18
C GLY A 275 -7.00 -7.77 29.75
N ARG A 276 -6.73 -6.52 30.13
CA ARG A 276 -5.47 -5.79 29.91
C ARG A 276 -4.28 -6.59 30.48
N LYS A 277 -3.87 -7.65 29.80
CA LYS A 277 -2.56 -8.22 30.03
C LYS A 277 -1.55 -7.23 29.47
N TRP A 278 -0.67 -6.80 30.31
CA TRP A 278 0.46 -5.92 30.02
C TRP A 278 1.17 -6.40 28.75
N VAL A 279 0.89 -5.73 27.62
CA VAL A 279 1.69 -5.87 26.41
C VAL A 279 3.06 -5.36 26.77
N THR A 280 4.05 -6.21 26.75
CA THR A 280 5.41 -5.79 27.09
C THR A 280 5.81 -4.61 26.23
N PHE A 281 6.25 -3.55 26.85
CA PHE A 281 6.73 -2.29 26.24
C PHE A 281 7.67 -2.51 25.04
N GLN A 282 8.36 -3.64 25.02
CA GLN A 282 9.21 -4.08 23.92
C GLN A 282 8.42 -4.51 22.65
N ARG A 283 7.23 -5.10 22.75
CA ARG A 283 6.35 -5.41 21.61
C ARG A 283 5.79 -4.11 21.01
N ILE A 284 5.33 -3.20 21.84
CA ILE A 284 4.85 -1.87 21.43
C ILE A 284 5.97 -1.08 20.71
N LEU A 285 7.22 -1.16 21.18
CA LEU A 285 8.35 -0.50 20.53
C LEU A 285 8.75 -1.16 19.20
N LYS A 286 8.56 -2.47 19.06
CA LYS A 286 8.94 -3.22 17.85
C LYS A 286 7.93 -3.05 16.71
N ASP A 287 6.64 -2.88 17.04
CA ASP A 287 5.53 -2.80 16.08
C ASP A 287 4.96 -1.38 15.88
N ARG A 288 5.51 -0.36 16.54
CA ARG A 288 5.03 1.04 16.49
C ARG A 288 5.02 1.68 15.10
N PHE A 289 5.68 1.08 14.12
CA PHE A 289 5.85 1.67 12.79
C PHE A 289 4.69 1.51 11.84
N THR A 290 3.90 0.47 12.04
CA THR A 290 2.90 0.08 11.06
C THR A 290 1.51 -0.06 11.63
N ASN A 291 1.33 0.06 12.97
CA ASN A 291 0.08 -0.39 13.57
C ASN A 291 -0.49 0.56 14.62
N PRO A 292 -1.79 0.96 14.48
CA PRO A 292 -2.56 1.57 15.56
C PRO A 292 -2.65 0.64 16.78
N LEU A 293 -2.96 1.20 17.96
CA LEU A 293 -3.08 0.50 19.25
C LEU A 293 -3.94 -0.77 19.21
N HIS A 294 -4.91 -0.84 18.29
CA HIS A 294 -5.82 -1.98 18.09
C HIS A 294 -5.14 -3.28 17.62
N VAL A 295 -3.98 -3.19 17.00
CA VAL A 295 -3.25 -4.36 16.50
C VAL A 295 -2.58 -5.12 17.63
N ALA A 296 -2.07 -4.42 18.65
CA ALA A 296 -1.51 -5.09 19.83
C ALA A 296 -2.58 -5.92 20.55
N GLU A 297 -3.78 -5.35 20.70
CA GLU A 297 -4.93 -6.06 21.30
C GLU A 297 -5.38 -7.25 20.46
N PHE A 298 -5.34 -7.13 19.14
CA PHE A 298 -5.67 -8.25 18.25
C PHE A 298 -4.64 -9.38 18.35
N TYR A 299 -3.34 -9.05 18.40
CA TYR A 299 -2.29 -10.06 18.62
C TYR A 299 -2.39 -10.75 19.97
N ASP A 300 -2.66 -10.00 21.04
CA ASP A 300 -2.86 -10.59 22.36
C ASP A 300 -4.06 -11.56 22.39
N PHE A 301 -5.11 -11.21 21.62
CA PHE A 301 -6.24 -12.11 21.43
C PHE A 301 -5.84 -13.38 20.67
N LEU A 302 -5.09 -13.25 19.57
CA LEU A 302 -4.63 -14.40 18.80
C LEU A 302 -3.76 -15.32 19.64
N ASP A 303 -2.75 -14.78 20.35
CA ASP A 303 -1.85 -15.53 21.21
C ASP A 303 -2.57 -16.22 22.38
N ALA A 304 -3.67 -15.64 22.89
CA ALA A 304 -4.43 -16.20 24.01
C ALA A 304 -5.40 -17.31 23.60
N ASN A 305 -5.84 -17.36 22.35
CA ASN A 305 -6.92 -18.22 21.91
C ASN A 305 -6.53 -19.27 20.86
N PHE A 306 -5.37 -19.12 20.20
CA PHE A 306 -5.00 -20.00 19.10
C PHE A 306 -3.55 -20.47 19.19
N ASP A 307 -3.29 -21.65 18.63
CA ASP A 307 -1.95 -22.17 18.39
C ASP A 307 -1.54 -21.87 16.95
N ALA A 308 -0.56 -20.97 16.78
CA ALA A 308 -0.10 -20.52 15.47
C ALA A 308 0.32 -21.67 14.52
N LYS A 309 0.77 -22.80 15.06
CA LYS A 309 1.23 -23.95 14.28
C LYS A 309 0.10 -24.94 13.98
N ASN A 310 -0.72 -25.25 14.97
CA ASN A 310 -1.77 -26.28 14.84
C ASN A 310 -3.04 -25.73 14.20
N ASP A 311 -3.34 -24.45 14.38
CA ASP A 311 -4.56 -23.82 13.89
C ASP A 311 -4.36 -23.03 12.56
N MET A 312 -3.15 -23.03 12.01
CA MET A 312 -2.75 -22.20 10.87
C MET A 312 -3.69 -22.33 9.67
N GLN A 313 -4.10 -23.53 9.29
CA GLN A 313 -4.97 -23.77 8.13
C GLN A 313 -6.37 -23.22 8.36
N ASP A 314 -6.95 -23.50 9.53
CA ASP A 314 -8.30 -23.06 9.89
C ASP A 314 -8.37 -21.54 10.10
N LEU A 315 -7.33 -20.95 10.72
CA LEU A 315 -7.20 -19.50 10.84
C LEU A 315 -7.07 -18.83 9.47
N SER A 316 -6.28 -19.40 8.57
CA SER A 316 -6.12 -18.92 7.20
C SER A 316 -7.45 -18.99 6.45
N ALA A 317 -8.19 -20.09 6.56
CA ALA A 317 -9.49 -20.27 5.92
C ALA A 317 -10.54 -19.28 6.46
N ALA A 318 -10.60 -19.09 7.78
CA ALA A 318 -11.51 -18.11 8.38
C ALA A 318 -11.16 -16.67 8.00
N ALA A 319 -9.87 -16.31 7.98
CA ALA A 319 -9.41 -14.98 7.57
C ALA A 319 -9.71 -14.70 6.08
N GLN A 320 -9.50 -15.69 5.22
CA GLN A 320 -9.81 -15.60 3.78
C GLN A 320 -11.29 -15.34 3.56
N ARG A 321 -12.16 -16.13 4.21
CA ARG A 321 -13.60 -15.95 4.16
C ARG A 321 -14.04 -14.56 4.62
N ILE A 322 -13.49 -14.05 5.71
CA ILE A 322 -13.79 -12.72 6.24
C ILE A 322 -13.39 -11.65 5.23
N LEU A 323 -12.19 -11.75 4.64
CA LEU A 323 -11.72 -10.81 3.64
C LEU A 323 -12.65 -10.77 2.41
N GLU A 324 -13.07 -11.93 1.92
CA GLU A 324 -14.01 -12.07 0.80
C GLU A 324 -15.37 -11.45 1.12
N GLU A 325 -15.93 -11.77 2.30
CA GLU A 325 -17.21 -11.19 2.74
C GLU A 325 -17.16 -9.68 2.87
N LEU A 326 -16.08 -9.11 3.44
CA LEU A 326 -15.90 -7.66 3.54
C LEU A 326 -15.81 -7.01 2.16
N GLY A 327 -15.10 -7.64 1.22
CA GLY A 327 -15.03 -7.20 -0.16
C GLY A 327 -16.39 -7.21 -0.86
N VAL A 328 -17.18 -8.25 -0.64
CA VAL A 328 -18.55 -8.37 -1.17
C VAL A 328 -19.49 -7.34 -0.52
N GLU A 329 -19.45 -7.18 0.81
CA GLU A 329 -20.27 -6.20 1.54
C GLU A 329 -20.01 -4.77 1.01
N TYR A 330 -18.72 -4.39 0.88
CA TYR A 330 -18.31 -3.10 0.36
C TYR A 330 -18.78 -2.89 -1.09
N THR A 331 -18.53 -3.86 -1.96
CA THR A 331 -18.92 -3.79 -3.37
C THR A 331 -20.43 -3.71 -3.55
N GLN A 332 -21.18 -4.54 -2.85
CA GLN A 332 -22.66 -4.55 -2.91
C GLN A 332 -23.28 -3.26 -2.42
N HIS A 333 -22.68 -2.60 -1.39
CA HIS A 333 -23.15 -1.31 -0.93
C HIS A 333 -23.10 -0.27 -2.05
N PHE A 334 -22.00 -0.17 -2.79
CA PHE A 334 -21.87 0.79 -3.90
C PHE A 334 -22.65 0.38 -5.16
N LEU A 335 -22.82 -0.90 -5.43
CA LEU A 335 -23.71 -1.36 -6.50
C LEU A 335 -25.16 -0.94 -6.25
N LYS A 336 -25.63 -0.95 -5.00
CA LYS A 336 -26.97 -0.44 -4.66
C LYS A 336 -27.06 1.08 -4.84
N LYS A 337 -25.98 1.82 -4.56
CA LYS A 337 -25.93 3.28 -4.79
C LYS A 337 -25.84 3.65 -6.28
N PHE A 338 -25.21 2.82 -7.09
CA PHE A 338 -24.94 3.05 -8.51
C PHE A 338 -25.40 1.84 -9.36
N PRO A 339 -26.73 1.53 -9.38
CA PRO A 339 -27.23 0.26 -9.90
C PRO A 339 -27.03 0.04 -11.42
N ASN A 340 -26.76 1.11 -12.17
CA ASN A 340 -26.60 1.07 -13.62
C ASN A 340 -25.13 1.07 -14.08
N LYS A 341 -24.18 0.88 -13.16
CA LYS A 341 -22.74 0.83 -13.47
C LYS A 341 -22.24 -0.61 -13.52
N ASN A 342 -21.37 -0.91 -14.49
CA ASN A 342 -20.57 -2.14 -14.47
C ASN A 342 -19.50 -2.03 -13.36
N VAL A 343 -19.13 -3.15 -12.73
CA VAL A 343 -18.01 -3.25 -11.79
C VAL A 343 -16.83 -3.92 -12.44
#